data_35f5400da874f01616f2885016316168
#
_entry.id   35f5400da874f01616f2885016316168
#
_cell.length_a   1.000
_cell.length_b   1.000
_cell.length_c   1.000
_cell.angle_alpha   90.00
_cell.angle_beta   90.00
_cell.angle_gamma   90.00
#
_symmetry.space_group_name_H-M   'P 1'
#
loop_
_entity.id
_entity.type
_entity.pdbx_description
1 polymer ?
#
loop_
_entity_poly.entity_id
_entity_poly.type
_entity_poly.pdbx_seq_one_letter_code
_entity_poly.pdbx_strand_id
1 'polypeptide(L)'
;SIGGVVSCNFAGSRRFKVGSVRDHILGFQGINGKGETIKSGGTVVKNVTGYDLSKLISGSFGTLTILTELSIKVLPKPEISKTLVVKNPHLKKAIDFLGKALSSSTDPSGGVFYPDYFGKNFVLNDLTHDGGLTAIRIEGPINSVDQRLNRLSKELSLLDQEYSILDNEQSFIFWSRTKNLEVFKKLEINLLRIVLPISETLQVIQKLKSYDIKYFIDWGG
;
A
#
# COMPACT_ATOMS: atom_id res chain seq x y z
N SER A 1 -12.70 11.23 -8.76
CA SER A 1 -13.86 10.34 -8.90
C SER A 1 -13.46 8.87 -8.76
N ILE A 2 -14.41 8.00 -8.43
CA ILE A 2 -14.15 6.56 -8.35
C ILE A 2 -13.79 5.99 -9.74
N GLY A 3 -14.38 6.49 -10.81
CA GLY A 3 -14.02 6.13 -12.17
C GLY A 3 -12.56 6.44 -12.49
N GLY A 4 -12.02 7.58 -12.04
CA GLY A 4 -10.61 7.92 -12.19
C GLY A 4 -9.69 6.96 -11.41
N VAL A 5 -10.09 6.56 -10.20
CA VAL A 5 -9.34 5.55 -9.41
C VAL A 5 -9.25 4.22 -10.16
N VAL A 6 -10.35 3.79 -10.79
CA VAL A 6 -10.38 2.57 -11.62
C VAL A 6 -9.53 2.75 -12.87
N SER A 7 -9.76 3.83 -13.62
CA SER A 7 -9.04 4.07 -14.87
C SER A 7 -7.52 4.15 -14.69
N CYS A 8 -7.05 4.68 -13.55
CA CYS A 8 -5.63 4.75 -13.23
C CYS A 8 -5.12 3.50 -12.47
N ASN A 9 -6.00 2.56 -12.14
CA ASN A 9 -5.68 1.40 -11.30
C ASN A 9 -4.93 1.79 -10.01
N PHE A 10 -5.39 2.85 -9.34
CA PHE A 10 -4.76 3.29 -8.11
C PHE A 10 -4.94 2.25 -6.99
N ALA A 11 -3.88 2.05 -6.22
CA ALA A 11 -3.89 1.19 -5.05
C ALA A 11 -3.14 1.88 -3.91
N GLY A 12 -3.65 1.74 -2.69
CA GLY A 12 -3.00 2.19 -1.47
C GLY A 12 -2.17 1.08 -0.83
N SER A 13 -1.62 1.37 0.36
CA SER A 13 -0.72 0.46 1.09
C SER A 13 -1.34 -0.89 1.48
N ARG A 14 -2.65 -1.08 1.32
CA ARG A 14 -3.33 -2.39 1.45
C ARG A 14 -3.20 -3.31 0.24
N ARG A 15 -2.61 -2.83 -0.86
CA ARG A 15 -2.49 -3.63 -2.09
C ARG A 15 -1.87 -4.99 -1.85
N PHE A 16 -0.88 -5.07 -0.97
CA PHE A 16 -0.21 -6.30 -0.60
C PHE A 16 -1.20 -7.38 -0.14
N LYS A 17 -2.18 -7.01 0.70
CA LYS A 17 -3.16 -7.96 1.26
C LYS A 17 -4.41 -8.14 0.40
N VAL A 18 -4.95 -7.04 -0.13
CA VAL A 18 -6.30 -7.05 -0.72
C VAL A 18 -6.29 -6.93 -2.24
N GLY A 19 -5.13 -6.77 -2.85
CA GLY A 19 -5.00 -6.53 -4.28
C GLY A 19 -5.17 -5.07 -4.68
N SER A 20 -5.14 -4.83 -5.97
CA SER A 20 -5.37 -3.53 -6.60
C SER A 20 -6.85 -3.28 -6.87
N VAL A 21 -7.19 -2.09 -7.33
CA VAL A 21 -8.56 -1.77 -7.80
C VAL A 21 -9.04 -2.77 -8.86
N ARG A 22 -8.15 -3.21 -9.76
CA ARG A 22 -8.45 -4.21 -10.78
C ARG A 22 -9.03 -5.51 -10.20
N ASP A 23 -8.62 -5.88 -8.98
CA ASP A 23 -9.05 -7.11 -8.33
C ASP A 23 -10.43 -6.97 -7.65
N HIS A 24 -10.93 -5.74 -7.59
CA HIS A 24 -12.21 -5.39 -6.97
C HIS A 24 -13.32 -5.06 -7.97
N ILE A 25 -13.00 -4.81 -9.25
CA ILE A 25 -14.02 -4.51 -10.26
C ILE A 25 -14.70 -5.79 -10.75
N LEU A 26 -16.01 -5.85 -10.58
CA LEU A 26 -16.86 -6.96 -11.02
C LEU A 26 -17.52 -6.67 -12.36
N GLY A 27 -17.80 -5.42 -12.66
CA GLY A 27 -18.43 -4.99 -13.89
C GLY A 27 -18.45 -3.47 -14.04
N PHE A 28 -18.75 -3.02 -15.24
CA PHE A 28 -18.89 -1.60 -15.54
C PHE A 28 -19.85 -1.34 -16.67
N GLN A 29 -20.34 -0.12 -16.74
CA GLN A 29 -20.95 0.50 -17.91
C GLN A 29 -20.16 1.78 -18.25
N GLY A 30 -20.01 2.07 -19.53
CA GLY A 30 -19.28 3.25 -19.98
C GLY A 30 -19.57 3.57 -21.44
N ILE A 31 -18.95 4.65 -21.91
CA ILE A 31 -19.08 5.14 -23.29
C ILE A 31 -17.70 5.02 -23.96
N ASN A 32 -17.64 4.35 -25.09
CA ASN A 32 -16.42 4.18 -25.88
C ASN A 32 -16.11 5.43 -26.76
N GLY A 33 -14.98 5.40 -27.47
CA GLY A 33 -14.55 6.49 -28.37
C GLY A 33 -15.46 6.73 -29.59
N LYS A 34 -16.43 5.84 -29.85
CA LYS A 34 -17.43 6.01 -30.92
C LYS A 34 -18.75 6.58 -30.40
N GLY A 35 -18.86 6.86 -29.09
CA GLY A 35 -20.10 7.31 -28.44
C GLY A 35 -21.09 6.21 -28.13
N GLU A 36 -20.69 4.92 -28.26
CA GLU A 36 -21.52 3.76 -27.99
C GLU A 36 -21.44 3.38 -26.51
N THR A 37 -22.59 3.04 -25.93
CA THR A 37 -22.64 2.49 -24.57
C THR A 37 -22.14 1.04 -24.60
N ILE A 38 -21.15 0.76 -23.78
CA ILE A 38 -20.61 -0.60 -23.56
C ILE A 38 -20.85 -1.03 -22.12
N LYS A 39 -21.15 -2.31 -21.94
CA LYS A 39 -21.33 -2.93 -20.63
C LYS A 39 -20.62 -4.27 -20.58
N SER A 40 -19.92 -4.55 -19.49
CA SER A 40 -19.24 -5.84 -19.29
C SER A 40 -19.21 -6.21 -17.81
N GLY A 41 -19.17 -7.51 -17.54
CA GLY A 41 -19.21 -8.04 -16.18
C GLY A 41 -20.62 -7.99 -15.58
N GLY A 42 -20.70 -7.98 -14.26
CA GLY A 42 -21.96 -7.98 -13.52
C GLY A 42 -21.75 -7.65 -12.05
N THR A 43 -22.63 -8.16 -11.19
CA THR A 43 -22.60 -7.97 -9.73
C THR A 43 -22.10 -9.22 -8.99
N VAL A 44 -21.73 -10.26 -9.72
CA VAL A 44 -21.27 -11.54 -9.15
C VAL A 44 -19.76 -11.68 -9.21
N VAL A 45 -19.17 -12.30 -8.20
CA VAL A 45 -17.70 -12.46 -8.09
C VAL A 45 -17.14 -13.39 -9.15
N LYS A 46 -17.93 -14.37 -9.60
CA LYS A 46 -17.53 -15.32 -10.63
C LYS A 46 -18.40 -15.12 -11.89
N ASN A 47 -17.77 -14.59 -12.93
CA ASN A 47 -18.34 -14.53 -14.27
C ASN A 47 -17.26 -15.00 -15.26
N VAL A 48 -17.53 -16.12 -15.93
CA VAL A 48 -16.59 -16.78 -16.87
C VAL A 48 -17.02 -16.65 -18.32
N THR A 49 -18.05 -15.87 -18.60
CA THR A 49 -18.57 -15.67 -19.95
C THR A 49 -17.85 -14.51 -20.64
N GLY A 50 -17.14 -14.82 -21.72
CA GLY A 50 -16.45 -13.84 -22.55
C GLY A 50 -15.16 -13.28 -21.94
N TYR A 51 -14.66 -12.19 -22.53
CA TYR A 51 -13.45 -11.52 -22.05
C TYR A 51 -13.73 -10.67 -20.81
N ASP A 52 -12.79 -10.64 -19.87
CA ASP A 52 -12.85 -9.78 -18.68
C ASP A 52 -12.44 -8.34 -19.03
N LEU A 53 -13.37 -7.60 -19.63
CA LEU A 53 -13.14 -6.21 -20.01
C LEU A 53 -13.00 -5.31 -18.78
N SER A 54 -13.53 -5.71 -17.62
CA SER A 54 -13.34 -4.98 -16.35
C SER A 54 -11.87 -4.90 -15.97
N LYS A 55 -11.12 -5.97 -16.21
CA LYS A 55 -9.66 -6.00 -16.02
C LYS A 55 -8.92 -5.14 -17.04
N LEU A 56 -9.41 -5.09 -18.28
CA LEU A 56 -8.82 -4.31 -19.36
C LEU A 56 -8.94 -2.80 -19.10
N ILE A 57 -10.10 -2.33 -18.66
CA ILE A 57 -10.32 -0.89 -18.42
C ILE A 57 -9.58 -0.37 -17.18
N SER A 58 -9.25 -1.24 -16.23
CA SER A 58 -8.48 -0.88 -15.04
C SER A 58 -7.03 -0.60 -15.41
N GLY A 59 -6.63 0.66 -15.33
CA GLY A 59 -5.31 1.12 -15.75
C GLY A 59 -5.24 1.62 -17.19
N SER A 60 -6.38 1.76 -17.87
CA SER A 60 -6.45 2.32 -19.24
C SER A 60 -6.31 3.85 -19.29
N PHE A 61 -6.22 4.53 -18.15
CA PHE A 61 -6.15 5.99 -18.02
C PHE A 61 -7.31 6.72 -18.71
N GLY A 62 -8.47 6.06 -18.86
CA GLY A 62 -9.64 6.61 -19.54
C GLY A 62 -9.54 6.65 -21.06
N THR A 63 -8.53 6.03 -21.66
CA THR A 63 -8.33 6.02 -23.12
C THR A 63 -9.27 5.07 -23.86
N LEU A 64 -9.84 4.10 -23.17
CA LEU A 64 -10.73 3.09 -23.76
C LEU A 64 -12.22 3.40 -23.57
N THR A 65 -12.58 4.01 -22.45
CA THR A 65 -13.97 4.29 -22.09
C THR A 65 -14.09 5.36 -21.02
N ILE A 66 -15.17 6.12 -21.05
CA ILE A 66 -15.63 6.97 -19.95
C ILE A 66 -16.57 6.13 -19.09
N LEU A 67 -16.18 5.87 -17.84
CA LEU A 67 -16.96 5.05 -16.93
C LEU A 67 -18.16 5.82 -16.36
N THR A 68 -19.36 5.26 -16.53
CA THR A 68 -20.62 5.84 -16.04
C THR A 68 -21.18 5.07 -14.85
N GLU A 69 -20.97 3.74 -14.80
CA GLU A 69 -21.40 2.86 -13.72
C GLU A 69 -20.32 1.84 -13.40
N LEU A 70 -20.20 1.47 -12.11
CA LEU A 70 -19.23 0.49 -11.64
C LEU A 70 -19.90 -0.47 -10.63
N SER A 71 -19.64 -1.76 -10.80
CA SER A 71 -19.91 -2.79 -9.81
C SER A 71 -18.59 -3.16 -9.11
N ILE A 72 -18.51 -2.89 -7.80
CA ILE A 72 -17.28 -3.03 -7.03
C ILE A 72 -17.48 -4.02 -5.89
N LYS A 73 -16.58 -4.99 -5.76
CA LYS A 73 -16.46 -5.85 -4.58
C LYS A 73 -15.93 -5.02 -3.42
N VAL A 74 -16.62 -5.04 -2.30
CA VAL A 74 -16.20 -4.41 -1.05
C VAL A 74 -15.77 -5.46 -0.03
N LEU A 75 -14.92 -5.05 0.91
CA LEU A 75 -14.47 -5.86 2.02
C LEU A 75 -14.99 -5.26 3.34
N PRO A 76 -15.24 -6.08 4.36
CA PRO A 76 -15.58 -5.59 5.69
C PRO A 76 -14.49 -4.64 6.22
N LYS A 77 -14.90 -3.57 6.87
CA LYS A 77 -13.96 -2.69 7.59
C LYS A 77 -13.40 -3.46 8.79
N PRO A 78 -12.08 -3.49 9.00
CA PRO A 78 -11.50 -4.09 10.20
C PRO A 78 -11.96 -3.34 11.45
N GLU A 79 -12.15 -4.06 12.56
CA GLU A 79 -12.56 -3.49 13.85
C GLU A 79 -11.46 -2.58 14.42
N ILE A 80 -10.21 -3.03 14.31
CA ILE A 80 -9.04 -2.32 14.82
C ILE A 80 -7.86 -2.45 13.86
N SER A 81 -7.00 -1.44 13.88
CA SER A 81 -5.73 -1.40 13.18
C SER A 81 -4.63 -0.96 14.14
N LYS A 82 -3.54 -1.70 14.24
CA LYS A 82 -2.34 -1.29 14.97
C LYS A 82 -1.12 -1.41 14.07
N THR A 83 -0.09 -0.62 14.36
CA THR A 83 1.11 -0.59 13.53
C THR A 83 2.35 -0.79 14.40
N LEU A 84 3.13 -1.81 14.07
CA LEU A 84 4.46 -2.02 14.62
C LEU A 84 5.43 -1.10 13.88
N VAL A 85 6.20 -0.30 14.62
CA VAL A 85 7.18 0.64 14.09
C VAL A 85 8.55 0.29 14.63
N VAL A 86 9.52 0.13 13.74
CA VAL A 86 10.90 -0.21 14.09
C VAL A 86 11.87 0.77 13.45
N LYS A 87 12.89 1.18 14.19
CA LYS A 87 14.00 1.98 13.67
C LYS A 87 14.92 1.08 12.83
N ASN A 88 15.11 1.43 11.56
CA ASN A 88 16.03 0.75 10.68
C ASN A 88 16.96 1.77 10.02
N PRO A 89 18.16 2.00 10.58
CA PRO A 89 19.07 3.03 10.07
C PRO A 89 19.63 2.70 8.68
N HIS A 90 19.56 1.43 8.25
CA HIS A 90 20.13 0.96 6.98
C HIS A 90 19.09 0.34 6.08
N LEU A 91 19.07 0.79 4.83
CA LEU A 91 18.13 0.33 3.79
C LEU A 91 18.07 -1.21 3.67
N LYS A 92 19.23 -1.89 3.68
CA LYS A 92 19.26 -3.35 3.58
C LYS A 92 18.49 -4.02 4.72
N LYS A 93 18.74 -3.57 5.97
CA LYS A 93 18.00 -4.10 7.14
C LYS A 93 16.50 -3.85 7.05
N ALA A 94 16.11 -2.68 6.55
CA ALA A 94 14.71 -2.34 6.36
C ALA A 94 14.02 -3.25 5.31
N ILE A 95 14.69 -3.52 4.18
CA ILE A 95 14.19 -4.42 3.14
C ILE A 95 14.07 -5.86 3.67
N ASP A 96 15.11 -6.37 4.35
CA ASP A 96 15.09 -7.70 4.96
C ASP A 96 13.97 -7.82 5.99
N PHE A 97 13.76 -6.77 6.79
CA PHE A 97 12.70 -6.70 7.78
C PHE A 97 11.31 -6.70 7.13
N LEU A 98 11.09 -5.87 6.10
CA LEU A 98 9.85 -5.85 5.32
C LEU A 98 9.57 -7.23 4.71
N GLY A 99 10.56 -7.85 4.09
CA GLY A 99 10.41 -9.18 3.49
C GLY A 99 9.99 -10.24 4.50
N LYS A 100 10.64 -10.29 5.65
CA LYS A 100 10.28 -11.23 6.74
C LYS A 100 8.89 -10.94 7.30
N ALA A 101 8.58 -9.66 7.57
CA ALA A 101 7.28 -9.27 8.11
C ALA A 101 6.13 -9.60 7.16
N LEU A 102 6.26 -9.25 5.88
CA LEU A 102 5.21 -9.44 4.89
C LEU A 102 5.01 -10.91 4.49
N SER A 103 6.03 -11.76 4.65
CA SER A 103 5.91 -13.21 4.46
C SER A 103 5.54 -13.97 5.73
N SER A 104 5.37 -13.29 6.86
CA SER A 104 5.05 -13.91 8.14
C SER A 104 3.63 -14.48 8.17
N SER A 105 3.40 -15.44 9.07
CA SER A 105 2.06 -16.03 9.31
C SER A 105 1.10 -15.06 10.02
N THR A 106 1.54 -13.83 10.33
CA THR A 106 0.73 -12.84 11.04
C THR A 106 -0.18 -12.03 10.12
N ASP A 107 -0.18 -12.31 8.81
CA ASP A 107 -1.08 -11.73 7.81
C ASP A 107 -1.13 -10.18 7.88
N PRO A 108 0.00 -9.48 7.70
CA PRO A 108 0.04 -8.03 7.71
C PRO A 108 -0.74 -7.43 6.54
N SER A 109 -1.26 -6.23 6.73
CA SER A 109 -2.06 -5.54 5.72
C SER A 109 -1.35 -4.34 5.07
N GLY A 110 -0.13 -4.07 5.47
CA GLY A 110 0.71 -3.02 4.90
C GLY A 110 2.10 -3.05 5.48
N GLY A 111 3.08 -2.65 4.70
CA GLY A 111 4.46 -2.51 5.10
C GLY A 111 5.12 -1.36 4.35
N VAL A 112 5.78 -0.45 5.07
CA VAL A 112 6.41 0.74 4.51
C VAL A 112 7.75 1.00 5.16
N PHE A 113 8.71 1.52 4.39
CA PHE A 113 9.96 2.06 4.90
C PHE A 113 10.14 3.50 4.46
N TYR A 114 10.44 4.36 5.43
CA TYR A 114 10.84 5.75 5.23
C TYR A 114 12.31 5.92 5.58
N PRO A 115 13.16 6.39 4.66
CA PRO A 115 14.52 6.79 4.96
C PRO A 115 14.60 7.95 5.97
N ASP A 116 15.76 8.13 6.59
CA ASP A 116 16.03 9.12 7.64
C ASP A 116 15.76 10.57 7.23
N TYR A 117 15.96 10.93 5.96
CA TYR A 117 15.73 12.30 5.48
C TYR A 117 14.25 12.73 5.49
N PHE A 118 13.30 11.81 5.62
CA PHE A 118 11.91 12.17 5.89
C PHE A 118 11.65 12.52 7.37
N GLY A 119 12.61 12.20 8.24
CA GLY A 119 12.85 12.70 9.60
C GLY A 119 11.66 13.02 10.47
N LYS A 120 11.94 13.67 11.55
CA LYS A 120 11.16 14.05 12.74
C LYS A 120 9.73 14.61 12.51
N ASN A 121 9.38 15.02 11.28
CA ASN A 121 8.16 15.80 11.03
C ASN A 121 7.01 15.04 10.38
N PHE A 122 7.22 13.77 9.98
CA PHE A 122 6.24 13.12 9.12
C PHE A 122 5.31 12.17 9.85
N VAL A 123 5.82 11.38 10.77
CA VAL A 123 5.07 10.19 11.20
C VAL A 123 4.03 10.53 12.26
N LEU A 124 4.45 11.08 13.37
CA LEU A 124 3.65 11.62 14.47
C LEU A 124 4.62 12.48 15.28
N ASN A 125 4.17 13.58 15.84
CA ASN A 125 5.01 14.53 16.58
C ASN A 125 5.82 13.88 17.71
N ASP A 126 5.38 12.71 18.22
CA ASP A 126 6.01 11.98 19.33
C ASP A 126 6.96 10.85 18.87
N LEU A 127 6.96 10.50 17.57
CA LEU A 127 7.91 9.54 16.99
C LEU A 127 9.09 10.29 16.37
N THR A 128 9.82 11.02 17.19
CA THR A 128 11.10 11.62 16.76
C THR A 128 12.15 10.52 16.64
N HIS A 129 12.46 10.12 15.43
CA HIS A 129 13.49 9.11 15.17
C HIS A 129 14.65 9.70 14.40
N ASP A 130 15.84 9.54 14.96
CA ASP A 130 17.08 9.67 14.20
C ASP A 130 17.28 8.34 13.47
N GLY A 131 17.13 8.35 12.15
CA GLY A 131 17.26 7.17 11.30
C GLY A 131 16.01 6.80 10.50
N GLY A 132 16.12 5.80 9.63
CA GLY A 132 15.01 5.29 8.84
C GLY A 132 13.97 4.54 9.69
N LEU A 133 12.73 4.50 9.24
CA LEU A 133 11.59 3.92 9.95
C LEU A 133 10.90 2.88 9.09
N THR A 134 10.71 1.68 9.62
CA THR A 134 9.88 0.65 9.00
C THR A 134 8.61 0.46 9.81
N ALA A 135 7.47 0.44 9.15
CA ALA A 135 6.17 0.27 9.78
C ALA A 135 5.39 -0.89 9.14
N ILE A 136 4.83 -1.77 9.98
CA ILE A 136 4.03 -2.92 9.57
C ILE A 136 2.65 -2.82 10.21
N ARG A 137 1.60 -2.87 9.39
CA ARG A 137 0.21 -2.81 9.85
C ARG A 137 -0.40 -4.19 10.02
N ILE A 138 -1.01 -4.41 11.17
CA ILE A 138 -1.90 -5.54 11.46
C ILE A 138 -3.30 -5.00 11.71
N GLU A 139 -4.29 -5.58 11.05
CA GLU A 139 -5.71 -5.18 11.20
C GLU A 139 -6.61 -6.41 11.21
N GLY A 140 -7.77 -6.27 11.85
CA GLY A 140 -8.77 -7.33 11.96
C GLY A 140 -9.61 -7.21 13.23
N PRO A 141 -10.12 -8.35 13.75
CA PRO A 141 -10.84 -8.41 15.01
C PRO A 141 -9.96 -8.01 16.20
N ILE A 142 -10.52 -7.30 17.17
CA ILE A 142 -9.83 -6.77 18.35
C ILE A 142 -8.97 -7.83 19.05
N ASN A 143 -9.57 -8.99 19.33
CA ASN A 143 -8.91 -10.07 20.07
C ASN A 143 -7.75 -10.74 19.30
N SER A 144 -7.68 -10.55 17.99
CA SER A 144 -6.67 -11.16 17.13
C SER A 144 -5.44 -10.26 16.92
N VAL A 145 -5.64 -8.96 16.84
CA VAL A 145 -4.58 -8.01 16.43
C VAL A 145 -3.42 -8.01 17.41
N ASP A 146 -3.67 -7.99 18.71
CA ASP A 146 -2.60 -7.95 19.73
C ASP A 146 -1.79 -9.26 19.77
N GLN A 147 -2.46 -10.40 19.63
CA GLN A 147 -1.78 -11.71 19.55
C GLN A 147 -0.88 -11.79 18.30
N ARG A 148 -1.38 -11.30 17.15
CA ARG A 148 -0.61 -11.28 15.90
C ARG A 148 0.57 -10.31 15.96
N LEU A 149 0.43 -9.15 16.61
CA LEU A 149 1.54 -8.22 16.85
C LEU A 149 2.61 -8.84 17.76
N ASN A 150 2.21 -9.48 18.87
CA ASN A 150 3.13 -10.18 19.76
C ASN A 150 3.85 -11.35 19.05
N ARG A 151 3.15 -12.05 18.17
CA ARG A 151 3.77 -13.10 17.35
C ARG A 151 4.75 -12.50 16.34
N LEU A 152 4.36 -11.44 15.65
CA LEU A 152 5.23 -10.74 14.69
C LEU A 152 6.51 -10.24 15.35
N SER A 153 6.43 -9.60 16.52
CA SER A 153 7.62 -9.12 17.24
C SER A 153 8.59 -10.24 17.60
N LYS A 154 8.07 -11.42 17.95
CA LYS A 154 8.89 -12.63 18.21
C LYS A 154 9.52 -13.17 16.92
N GLU A 155 8.73 -13.35 15.85
CA GLU A 155 9.23 -13.83 14.55
C GLU A 155 10.32 -12.91 13.96
N LEU A 156 10.23 -11.61 14.23
CA LEU A 156 11.21 -10.61 13.80
C LEU A 156 12.40 -10.42 14.76
N SER A 157 12.43 -11.17 15.87
CA SER A 157 13.50 -11.10 16.89
C SER A 157 13.72 -9.69 17.43
N LEU A 158 12.64 -8.97 17.76
CA LEU A 158 12.69 -7.58 18.21
C LEU A 158 12.97 -7.41 19.70
N LEU A 159 13.28 -8.49 20.42
CA LEU A 159 13.50 -8.45 21.88
C LEU A 159 14.63 -7.46 22.28
N ASP A 160 15.62 -7.31 21.41
CA ASP A 160 16.79 -6.42 21.62
C ASP A 160 16.75 -5.15 20.76
N GLN A 161 15.62 -4.83 20.14
CA GLN A 161 15.47 -3.66 19.29
C GLN A 161 14.44 -2.70 19.84
N GLU A 162 14.70 -1.40 19.70
CA GLU A 162 13.71 -0.39 20.03
C GLU A 162 12.58 -0.39 18.99
N TYR A 163 11.38 -0.73 19.42
CA TYR A 163 10.18 -0.64 18.61
C TYR A 163 9.04 0.00 19.41
N SER A 164 8.06 0.52 18.69
CA SER A 164 6.83 1.06 19.25
C SER A 164 5.61 0.48 18.53
N ILE A 165 4.47 0.51 19.20
CA ILE A 165 3.19 0.11 18.63
C ILE A 165 2.28 1.31 18.61
N LEU A 166 1.88 1.73 17.41
CA LEU A 166 0.85 2.73 17.23
C LEU A 166 -0.51 2.11 17.52
N ASP A 167 -1.31 2.78 18.32
CA ASP A 167 -2.68 2.39 18.58
C ASP A 167 -3.58 2.57 17.34
N ASN A 168 -4.88 2.35 17.48
CA ASN A 168 -5.82 2.41 16.38
C ASN A 168 -5.89 3.80 15.71
N GLU A 169 -5.92 4.86 16.49
CA GLU A 169 -6.01 6.23 15.99
C GLU A 169 -4.70 6.67 15.35
N GLN A 170 -3.60 6.45 16.03
CA GLN A 170 -2.26 6.73 15.53
C GLN A 170 -1.96 5.96 14.23
N SER A 171 -2.32 4.67 14.18
CA SER A 171 -2.21 3.83 13.00
C SER A 171 -3.03 4.39 11.83
N PHE A 172 -4.27 4.80 12.07
CA PHE A 172 -5.11 5.41 11.05
C PHE A 172 -4.50 6.70 10.48
N ILE A 173 -4.01 7.59 11.34
CA ILE A 173 -3.35 8.84 10.93
C ILE A 173 -2.09 8.55 10.11
N PHE A 174 -1.24 7.63 10.58
CA PHE A 174 0.00 7.22 9.90
C PHE A 174 -0.29 6.76 8.46
N TRP A 175 -1.20 5.79 8.30
CA TRP A 175 -1.50 5.21 6.99
C TRP A 175 -2.32 6.16 6.10
N SER A 176 -3.08 7.08 6.67
CA SER A 176 -3.73 8.15 5.91
C SER A 176 -2.71 9.10 5.30
N ARG A 177 -1.69 9.51 6.07
CA ARG A 177 -0.58 10.35 5.59
C ARG A 177 0.24 9.63 4.51
N THR A 178 0.55 8.34 4.73
CA THR A 178 1.23 7.48 3.75
C THR A 178 0.46 7.41 2.44
N LYS A 179 -0.82 7.06 2.49
CA LYS A 179 -1.71 6.98 1.33
C LYS A 179 -1.79 8.29 0.54
N ASN A 180 -1.81 9.42 1.24
CA ASN A 180 -1.92 10.74 0.63
C ASN A 180 -0.57 11.32 0.20
N LEU A 181 0.52 10.55 0.30
CA LEU A 181 1.88 10.96 -0.07
C LEU A 181 2.32 12.27 0.62
N GLU A 182 1.93 12.45 1.89
CA GLU A 182 2.14 13.72 2.61
C GLU A 182 3.60 14.12 2.75
N VAL A 183 4.52 13.15 2.71
CA VAL A 183 5.98 13.40 2.71
C VAL A 183 6.43 14.23 1.52
N PHE A 184 5.68 14.20 0.42
CA PHE A 184 6.02 14.91 -0.82
C PHE A 184 5.21 16.19 -1.06
N LYS A 185 4.15 16.45 -0.27
CA LYS A 185 3.23 17.59 -0.52
C LYS A 185 3.87 18.96 -0.60
N LYS A 186 5.01 19.16 0.07
CA LYS A 186 5.74 20.45 0.09
C LYS A 186 6.84 20.54 -0.97
N LEU A 187 6.98 19.51 -1.79
CA LEU A 187 8.02 19.44 -2.81
C LEU A 187 7.41 19.62 -4.21
N GLU A 188 7.95 20.53 -4.97
CA GLU A 188 7.62 20.66 -6.41
C GLU A 188 8.44 19.62 -7.17
N ILE A 189 7.96 18.39 -7.22
CA ILE A 189 8.66 17.26 -7.82
C ILE A 189 7.74 16.41 -8.70
N ASN A 190 8.34 15.74 -9.66
CA ASN A 190 7.68 14.66 -10.40
C ASN A 190 7.78 13.36 -9.58
N LEU A 191 6.66 12.68 -9.37
CA LEU A 191 6.61 11.40 -8.68
C LEU A 191 6.62 10.26 -9.70
N LEU A 192 7.54 9.34 -9.52
CA LEU A 192 7.60 8.07 -10.24
C LEU A 192 7.26 6.93 -9.29
N ARG A 193 6.39 6.03 -9.72
CA ARG A 193 6.14 4.77 -9.01
C ARG A 193 6.81 3.64 -9.76
N ILE A 194 7.75 2.98 -9.09
CA ILE A 194 8.45 1.81 -9.60
C ILE A 194 7.93 0.61 -8.79
N VAL A 195 7.54 -0.47 -9.48
CA VAL A 195 7.07 -1.71 -8.84
C VAL A 195 8.10 -2.79 -9.12
N LEU A 196 8.65 -3.37 -8.08
CA LEU A 196 9.76 -4.33 -8.14
C LEU A 196 9.49 -5.53 -7.22
N PRO A 197 10.06 -6.70 -7.50
CA PRO A 197 10.26 -7.72 -6.48
C PRO A 197 11.14 -7.16 -5.35
N ILE A 198 10.80 -7.50 -4.09
CA ILE A 198 11.55 -7.00 -2.93
C ILE A 198 13.06 -7.34 -3.01
N SER A 199 13.41 -8.45 -3.62
CA SER A 199 14.80 -8.89 -3.84
C SER A 199 15.63 -7.93 -4.72
N GLU A 200 14.98 -7.15 -5.59
CA GLU A 200 15.66 -6.24 -6.51
C GLU A 200 15.68 -4.80 -6.01
N THR A 201 14.86 -4.47 -5.01
CA THR A 201 14.69 -3.12 -4.50
C THR A 201 16.01 -2.48 -4.08
N LEU A 202 16.87 -3.22 -3.39
CA LEU A 202 18.17 -2.72 -2.95
C LEU A 202 19.07 -2.29 -4.12
N GLN A 203 19.17 -3.14 -5.15
CA GLN A 203 20.00 -2.86 -6.32
C GLN A 203 19.50 -1.64 -7.10
N VAL A 204 18.19 -1.53 -7.28
CA VAL A 204 17.59 -0.40 -8.01
C VAL A 204 17.85 0.90 -7.25
N ILE A 205 17.59 0.94 -5.94
CA ILE A 205 17.85 2.14 -5.14
C ILE A 205 19.34 2.51 -5.16
N GLN A 206 20.26 1.53 -5.10
CA GLN A 206 21.70 1.80 -5.20
C GLN A 206 22.10 2.41 -6.55
N LYS A 207 21.52 1.93 -7.65
CA LYS A 207 21.74 2.52 -8.99
C LYS A 207 21.20 3.94 -9.12
N LEU A 208 20.12 4.24 -8.41
CA LEU A 208 19.48 5.56 -8.45
C LEU A 208 20.13 6.60 -7.51
N LYS A 209 21.06 6.19 -6.64
CA LYS A 209 21.74 7.10 -5.69
C LYS A 209 22.45 8.28 -6.34
N SER A 210 22.95 8.13 -7.57
CA SER A 210 23.63 9.19 -8.31
C SER A 210 22.71 10.35 -8.74
N TYR A 211 21.38 10.18 -8.65
CA TYR A 211 20.39 11.15 -9.12
C TYR A 211 19.78 12.00 -8.00
N ASP A 212 20.29 11.95 -6.78
CA ASP A 212 19.75 12.70 -5.61
C ASP A 212 18.23 12.56 -5.44
N ILE A 213 17.72 11.35 -5.60
CA ILE A 213 16.31 11.05 -5.50
C ILE A 213 15.86 10.91 -4.05
N LYS A 214 14.63 11.38 -3.75
CA LYS A 214 13.92 11.06 -2.52
C LYS A 214 12.93 9.95 -2.79
N TYR A 215 12.89 8.95 -1.93
CA TYR A 215 12.02 7.77 -2.10
C TYR A 215 11.51 7.28 -0.75
N PHE A 216 10.44 6.54 -0.77
CA PHE A 216 10.05 5.60 0.29
C PHE A 216 9.63 4.28 -0.35
N ILE A 217 9.60 3.22 0.43
CA ILE A 217 9.21 1.88 -0.05
C ILE A 217 7.83 1.58 0.53
N ASP A 218 6.87 1.25 -0.32
CA ASP A 218 5.55 0.73 0.05
C ASP A 218 5.37 -0.68 -0.54
N TRP A 219 4.47 -1.48 0.02
CA TRP A 219 4.16 -2.86 -0.39
C TRP A 219 5.31 -3.86 -0.22
N GLY A 220 6.41 -3.45 0.38
CA GLY A 220 7.59 -4.30 0.58
C GLY A 220 8.61 -4.27 -0.57
N GLY A 221 8.36 -3.45 -1.60
CA GLY A 221 9.31 -3.32 -2.70
C GLY A 221 8.74 -2.66 -3.93
#